data_9c7995f50b8a63be9f22a2c2606c6152
#
_entry.id   9c7995f50b8a63be9f22a2c2606c6152
#
_cell.length_a   1.000
_cell.length_b   1.000
_cell.length_c   1.000
_cell.angle_alpha   90.00
_cell.angle_beta   90.00
_cell.angle_gamma   90.00
#
_symmetry.space_group_name_H-M   'P 1'
#
loop_
_entity.id
_entity.type
_entity.pdbx_description
1 polymer ?
#
loop_
_entity_poly.entity_id
_entity_poly.type
_entity_poly.pdbx_seq_one_letter_code
_entity_poly.pdbx_strand_id
1 'polypeptide(L)'
;MTSLKISALALVAVLIAGLVAGCGIAAPGRSTPAVCTTSAQKGTCGPFNYPQITRTTSSTYVNNNVWNPIPGWRQSLSVTNPGRWRVTANIPAGNTPVVSYPSVGGNYGQTNDTSTPLSEYASIYSSFSENMNATSKTSAWAAYDIWLGQGSSANWSGEVMIQHDFADNGACTFEATATFGGSGGVPVQTWNLCQFGSELVWKLPSNEQVGSVDILPMLRWLVTHGYLPANSGLWAIGYGWEICSTGGVNEKFQLNRFSITTTPVSPEAPQAPSRAAG
;
A
#
# COMPACT_ATOMS: atom_id res chain seq x y z
N MET A 1 -32.18 -2.33 12.88
CA MET A 1 -30.88 -2.66 12.28
C MET A 1 -30.47 -1.49 11.38
N THR A 2 -29.79 -0.51 11.93
CA THR A 2 -29.44 0.74 11.24
C THR A 2 -28.01 0.57 10.73
N SER A 3 -27.89 0.37 9.43
CA SER A 3 -26.59 0.28 8.73
C SER A 3 -25.87 1.63 8.87
N LEU A 4 -24.78 1.64 9.59
CA LEU A 4 -23.86 2.77 9.66
C LEU A 4 -23.05 2.79 8.34
N LYS A 5 -23.51 3.57 7.38
CA LYS A 5 -22.71 3.89 6.19
C LYS A 5 -21.56 4.78 6.62
N ILE A 6 -20.40 4.21 6.85
CA ILE A 6 -19.15 4.96 7.04
C ILE A 6 -18.78 5.50 5.68
N SER A 7 -18.94 6.80 5.51
CA SER A 7 -18.56 7.49 4.28
C SER A 7 -17.03 7.50 4.16
N ALA A 8 -16.50 6.66 3.30
CA ALA A 8 -15.07 6.58 2.95
C ALA A 8 -14.51 7.86 2.28
N LEU A 9 -15.32 8.91 2.13
CA LEU A 9 -14.99 10.11 1.35
C LEU A 9 -13.93 11.04 1.98
N ALA A 10 -13.44 10.76 3.17
CA ALA A 10 -12.59 11.72 3.89
C ALA A 10 -11.07 11.54 3.69
N LEU A 11 -10.61 10.48 3.04
CA LEU A 11 -9.18 10.11 3.10
C LEU A 11 -8.29 10.69 1.99
N VAL A 12 -8.82 11.08 0.86
CA VAL A 12 -8.01 11.44 -0.32
C VAL A 12 -7.79 12.94 -0.49
N ALA A 13 -8.63 13.78 0.04
CA ALA A 13 -8.58 15.23 -0.16
C ALA A 13 -7.50 15.96 0.66
N VAL A 14 -6.62 15.27 1.40
CA VAL A 14 -5.69 15.92 2.36
C VAL A 14 -4.23 15.90 1.89
N LEU A 15 -3.95 15.51 0.64
CA LEU A 15 -2.56 15.46 0.15
C LEU A 15 -1.95 16.82 -0.24
N ILE A 16 -2.66 17.92 -0.15
CA ILE A 16 -2.13 19.23 -0.58
C ILE A 16 -2.50 20.31 0.42
N ALA A 17 -1.89 20.37 1.55
CA ALA A 17 -1.62 21.57 2.33
C ALA A 17 -1.02 21.21 3.70
N GLY A 18 0.26 21.17 3.83
CA GLY A 18 0.89 20.96 5.14
C GLY A 18 2.33 21.42 5.14
N LEU A 19 2.55 22.51 5.75
CA LEU A 19 3.81 23.15 6.11
C LEU A 19 5.04 22.25 6.08
N VAL A 20 6.02 22.69 5.29
CA VAL A 20 7.40 22.21 5.27
C VAL A 20 8.03 22.50 6.64
N ALA A 21 8.16 21.48 7.47
CA ALA A 21 9.05 21.53 8.63
C ALA A 21 10.48 21.26 8.13
N GLY A 22 11.37 22.20 8.35
CA GLY A 22 12.66 22.38 7.73
C GLY A 22 13.53 21.15 7.58
N CYS A 23 13.98 20.90 6.35
CA CYS A 23 15.20 20.16 6.05
C CYS A 23 16.39 21.09 6.23
N GLY A 24 17.22 20.85 7.23
CA GLY A 24 18.54 21.50 7.35
C GLY A 24 19.41 21.14 6.16
N ILE A 25 19.91 22.13 5.43
CA ILE A 25 20.88 21.98 4.34
C ILE A 25 22.25 21.72 4.98
N ALA A 26 22.79 20.51 4.85
CA ALA A 26 24.17 20.19 5.25
C ALA A 26 25.14 20.51 4.10
N ALA A 27 26.30 21.07 4.43
CA ALA A 27 27.38 21.46 3.52
C ALA A 27 27.99 20.24 2.76
N PRO A 28 28.66 20.45 1.59
CA PRO A 28 29.15 19.36 0.74
C PRO A 28 30.38 18.69 1.35
N GLY A 29 30.19 17.57 1.98
CA GLY A 29 31.25 16.74 2.56
C GLY A 29 30.65 15.52 3.20
N ARG A 30 30.59 14.38 2.49
CA ARG A 30 29.95 13.10 2.88
C ARG A 30 28.50 13.28 3.35
N SER A 31 27.59 13.23 2.44
CA SER A 31 26.16 13.25 2.74
C SER A 31 25.77 12.01 3.54
N THR A 32 25.68 12.14 4.85
CA THR A 32 24.79 11.28 5.63
C THR A 32 23.39 11.42 5.04
N PRO A 33 22.67 10.33 4.73
CA PRO A 33 21.35 10.44 4.17
C PRO A 33 20.47 11.28 5.11
N ALA A 34 19.82 12.31 4.57
CA ALA A 34 18.94 13.16 5.34
C ALA A 34 17.84 12.30 5.96
N VAL A 35 17.77 12.25 7.27
CA VAL A 35 16.73 11.53 7.99
C VAL A 35 15.59 12.51 8.24
N CYS A 36 14.43 12.23 7.67
CA CYS A 36 13.20 12.94 8.01
C CYS A 36 12.53 12.23 9.18
N THR A 37 12.13 12.99 10.20
CA THR A 37 11.36 12.47 11.35
C THR A 37 10.14 13.32 11.57
N THR A 38 9.00 12.67 11.87
CA THR A 38 7.78 13.35 12.29
C THR A 38 7.00 12.53 13.30
N SER A 39 6.37 13.19 14.25
CA SER A 39 5.38 12.61 15.18
C SER A 39 3.99 13.23 15.01
N ALA A 40 3.84 14.13 14.03
CA ALA A 40 2.55 14.70 13.71
C ALA A 40 1.58 13.61 13.20
N GLN A 41 0.32 13.69 13.59
CA GLN A 41 -0.72 12.72 13.27
C GLN A 41 -0.77 12.40 11.76
N LYS A 42 -0.75 13.43 10.92
CA LYS A 42 -0.72 13.34 9.45
C LYS A 42 0.63 13.79 8.89
N GLY A 43 1.69 13.58 9.65
CA GLY A 43 3.05 13.98 9.25
C GLY A 43 3.53 13.19 8.05
N THR A 44 4.20 13.88 7.12
CA THR A 44 4.69 13.32 5.88
C THR A 44 6.17 13.62 5.71
N CYS A 45 6.95 12.65 5.27
CA CYS A 45 8.33 12.82 4.83
C CYS A 45 8.41 12.71 3.30
N GLY A 46 9.09 13.64 2.66
CA GLY A 46 9.23 13.73 1.21
C GLY A 46 9.02 15.17 0.73
N PRO A 47 8.98 15.42 -0.58
CA PRO A 47 9.02 14.42 -1.66
C PRO A 47 10.39 13.77 -1.87
N PHE A 48 10.39 12.51 -2.26
CA PHE A 48 11.60 11.77 -2.62
C PHE A 48 11.57 11.40 -4.11
N ASN A 49 12.72 11.50 -4.78
CA ASN A 49 12.94 10.81 -6.04
C ASN A 49 13.42 9.39 -5.74
N TYR A 50 12.56 8.41 -5.92
CA TYR A 50 12.84 7.02 -5.59
C TYR A 50 12.45 6.09 -6.75
N PRO A 51 13.40 5.76 -7.64
CA PRO A 51 13.12 5.06 -8.89
C PRO A 51 12.66 3.61 -8.69
N GLN A 52 12.83 3.03 -7.50
CA GLN A 52 12.35 1.68 -7.18
C GLN A 52 10.82 1.62 -6.97
N ILE A 53 10.14 2.77 -6.97
CA ILE A 53 8.68 2.84 -6.95
C ILE A 53 8.25 3.49 -8.26
N THR A 54 7.87 2.66 -9.24
CA THR A 54 7.34 3.12 -10.51
C THR A 54 5.94 3.70 -10.31
N ARG A 55 5.68 4.86 -10.91
CA ARG A 55 4.38 5.53 -10.88
C ARG A 55 4.34 6.69 -11.86
N THR A 56 3.17 7.25 -12.09
CA THR A 56 2.96 8.37 -13.02
C THR A 56 3.36 9.73 -12.43
N THR A 57 3.29 9.88 -11.09
CA THR A 57 3.75 11.10 -10.40
C THR A 57 5.22 10.96 -9.98
N SER A 58 5.99 12.03 -10.08
CA SER A 58 7.45 12.01 -9.86
C SER A 58 7.89 11.92 -8.40
N SER A 59 6.99 12.08 -7.42
CA SER A 59 7.38 12.19 -6.01
C SER A 59 6.80 11.08 -5.14
N THR A 60 7.61 10.51 -4.26
CA THR A 60 7.24 9.49 -3.28
C THR A 60 7.21 10.09 -1.89
N TYR A 61 6.23 9.71 -1.10
CA TYR A 61 6.08 10.16 0.27
C TYR A 61 5.98 8.96 1.21
N VAL A 62 6.43 9.15 2.45
CA VAL A 62 6.19 8.22 3.55
C VAL A 62 5.37 8.96 4.59
N ASN A 63 4.23 8.40 4.94
CA ASN A 63 3.23 9.04 5.77
C ASN A 63 3.15 8.39 7.15
N ASN A 64 3.03 9.21 8.21
CA ASN A 64 2.77 8.72 9.56
C ASN A 64 1.32 8.22 9.73
N ASN A 65 0.40 8.80 9.01
CA ASN A 65 -0.99 8.41 8.79
C ASN A 65 -1.73 7.83 10.00
N VAL A 66 -1.78 8.58 11.09
CA VAL A 66 -2.67 8.26 12.22
C VAL A 66 -4.03 8.86 11.91
N TRP A 67 -4.94 8.08 11.36
CA TRP A 67 -6.23 8.60 10.87
C TRP A 67 -7.37 8.42 11.87
N ASN A 68 -7.26 7.48 12.81
CA ASN A 68 -8.25 7.21 13.83
C ASN A 68 -7.62 7.23 15.24
N PRO A 69 -7.11 8.40 15.69
CA PRO A 69 -6.39 8.50 16.96
C PRO A 69 -7.30 8.22 18.16
N ILE A 70 -6.78 7.47 19.12
CA ILE A 70 -7.42 7.18 20.39
C ILE A 70 -6.65 7.86 21.53
N PRO A 71 -7.27 8.14 22.70
CA PRO A 71 -6.56 8.73 23.83
C PRO A 71 -5.31 7.92 24.22
N GLY A 72 -4.18 8.61 24.40
CA GLY A 72 -2.92 8.00 24.81
C GLY A 72 -2.06 7.42 23.67
N TRP A 73 -2.51 7.43 22.42
CA TRP A 73 -1.67 7.02 21.29
C TRP A 73 -0.41 7.88 21.18
N ARG A 74 0.68 7.26 20.75
CA ARG A 74 1.92 7.96 20.37
C ARG A 74 2.51 7.23 19.19
N GLN A 75 2.93 7.96 18.17
CA GLN A 75 3.60 7.38 17.00
C GLN A 75 4.62 8.37 16.45
N SER A 76 5.76 7.86 16.03
CA SER A 76 6.80 8.63 15.36
C SER A 76 7.34 7.87 14.16
N LEU A 77 7.49 8.57 13.05
CA LEU A 77 8.03 8.11 11.80
C LEU A 77 9.46 8.61 11.65
N SER A 78 10.37 7.75 11.16
CA SER A 78 11.76 8.10 10.83
C SER A 78 12.12 7.48 9.48
N VAL A 79 12.45 8.33 8.49
CA VAL A 79 12.62 7.95 7.08
C VAL A 79 14.04 8.24 6.62
N THR A 80 14.73 7.23 6.11
CA THR A 80 16.00 7.37 5.40
C THR A 80 15.76 7.57 3.90
N ASN A 81 14.88 6.76 3.32
CA ASN A 81 14.34 6.87 1.98
C ASN A 81 13.02 6.06 1.91
N PRO A 82 12.24 6.15 0.82
CA PRO A 82 10.95 5.44 0.70
C PRO A 82 11.02 3.92 0.85
N GLY A 83 12.14 3.31 0.51
CA GLY A 83 12.34 1.87 0.69
C GLY A 83 12.95 1.50 2.06
N ARG A 84 13.26 2.50 2.91
CA ARG A 84 13.89 2.26 4.22
C ARG A 84 13.47 3.29 5.25
N TRP A 85 12.53 2.89 6.09
CA TRP A 85 11.98 3.73 7.14
C TRP A 85 11.47 2.88 8.30
N ARG A 86 11.15 3.53 9.40
CA ARG A 86 10.59 2.87 10.58
C ARG A 86 9.54 3.76 11.25
N VAL A 87 8.61 3.10 11.91
CA VAL A 87 7.68 3.70 12.85
C VAL A 87 7.95 3.13 14.25
N THR A 88 7.87 3.99 15.25
CA THR A 88 7.74 3.58 16.65
C THR A 88 6.35 3.99 17.12
N ALA A 89 5.54 3.03 17.51
CA ALA A 89 4.18 3.24 17.97
C ALA A 89 3.99 2.77 19.39
N ASN A 90 3.18 3.51 20.15
CA ASN A 90 2.65 3.12 21.44
C ASN A 90 1.15 3.40 21.41
N ILE A 91 0.38 2.34 21.20
CA ILE A 91 -1.07 2.40 21.05
C ILE A 91 -1.68 1.55 22.16
N PRO A 92 -2.55 2.14 23.01
CA PRO A 92 -3.18 1.43 24.12
C PRO A 92 -3.86 0.13 23.70
N ALA A 93 -3.94 -0.83 24.62
CA ALA A 93 -4.68 -2.06 24.43
C ALA A 93 -6.20 -1.81 24.38
N GLY A 94 -6.92 -2.64 23.64
CA GLY A 94 -8.37 -2.61 23.55
C GLY A 94 -8.88 -3.09 22.20
N ASN A 95 -10.19 -3.28 22.07
CA ASN A 95 -10.88 -3.54 20.80
C ASN A 95 -10.94 -2.25 19.98
N THR A 96 -9.84 -1.86 19.43
CA THR A 96 -9.74 -0.67 18.63
C THR A 96 -9.81 -1.05 17.15
N PRO A 97 -10.54 -0.28 16.34
CA PRO A 97 -10.33 -0.30 14.89
C PRO A 97 -8.90 0.11 14.60
N VAL A 98 -8.47 -0.02 13.36
CA VAL A 98 -7.16 0.48 12.92
C VAL A 98 -6.98 1.94 13.32
N VAL A 99 -5.92 2.23 14.06
CA VAL A 99 -5.60 3.58 14.56
C VAL A 99 -4.74 4.32 13.55
N SER A 100 -3.83 3.61 12.89
CA SER A 100 -2.92 4.20 11.93
C SER A 100 -2.51 3.21 10.85
N TYR A 101 -2.13 3.78 9.68
CA TYR A 101 -1.49 3.07 8.59
C TYR A 101 -0.27 3.87 8.10
N PRO A 102 0.83 3.89 8.88
CA PRO A 102 2.07 4.46 8.39
C PRO A 102 2.52 3.70 7.16
N SER A 103 2.71 4.41 6.05
CA SER A 103 2.92 3.77 4.76
C SER A 103 3.78 4.60 3.82
N VAL A 104 4.43 3.91 2.89
CA VAL A 104 4.96 4.47 1.66
C VAL A 104 3.96 4.20 0.54
N GLY A 105 3.70 5.17 -0.32
CA GLY A 105 2.74 4.97 -1.37
C GLY A 105 2.81 6.01 -2.48
N GLY A 106 1.97 5.83 -3.47
CA GLY A 106 1.84 6.73 -4.60
C GLY A 106 0.61 6.46 -5.45
N ASN A 107 0.24 7.48 -6.22
CA ASN A 107 -0.84 7.42 -7.19
C ASN A 107 -0.32 6.88 -8.51
N TYR A 108 -1.12 6.09 -9.17
CA TYR A 108 -0.85 5.43 -10.45
C TYR A 108 -1.70 5.99 -11.59
N GLY A 109 -2.61 6.90 -11.29
CA GLY A 109 -3.28 7.74 -12.27
C GLY A 109 -2.39 8.90 -12.74
N GLN A 110 -2.74 9.54 -13.83
CA GLN A 110 -2.02 10.72 -14.37
C GLN A 110 -2.12 11.93 -13.44
N THR A 111 -3.20 12.02 -12.69
CA THR A 111 -3.45 13.03 -11.65
C THR A 111 -4.03 12.35 -10.41
N ASN A 112 -4.23 13.09 -9.32
CA ASN A 112 -4.86 12.56 -8.11
C ASN A 112 -6.33 12.09 -8.33
N ASP A 113 -6.98 12.59 -9.39
CA ASP A 113 -8.38 12.32 -9.71
C ASP A 113 -8.54 11.27 -10.82
N THR A 114 -7.46 10.58 -11.19
CA THR A 114 -7.46 9.57 -12.26
C THR A 114 -6.92 8.24 -11.75
N SER A 115 -7.32 7.17 -12.44
CA SER A 115 -6.75 5.82 -12.31
C SER A 115 -6.27 5.33 -13.68
N THR A 116 -5.45 4.31 -13.69
CA THR A 116 -5.01 3.64 -14.93
C THR A 116 -5.70 2.29 -15.01
N PRO A 117 -6.46 2.00 -16.07
CA PRO A 117 -7.15 0.72 -16.26
C PRO A 117 -6.21 -0.48 -16.04
N LEU A 118 -6.67 -1.51 -15.34
CA LEU A 118 -5.85 -2.72 -15.11
C LEU A 118 -5.46 -3.42 -16.40
N SER A 119 -6.20 -3.21 -17.50
CA SER A 119 -5.88 -3.72 -18.82
C SER A 119 -4.65 -3.07 -19.47
N GLU A 120 -4.26 -1.87 -19.04
CA GLU A 120 -3.10 -1.15 -19.56
C GLU A 120 -1.77 -1.59 -18.93
N TYR A 121 -1.79 -2.45 -17.93
CA TYR A 121 -0.58 -3.01 -17.33
C TYR A 121 -0.25 -4.39 -17.89
N ALA A 122 1.02 -4.61 -18.24
CA ALA A 122 1.56 -5.94 -18.48
C ALA A 122 1.96 -6.64 -17.17
N SER A 123 2.44 -5.87 -16.19
CA SER A 123 2.80 -6.39 -14.86
C SER A 123 2.73 -5.30 -13.77
N ILE A 124 2.49 -5.74 -12.52
CA ILE A 124 2.64 -4.96 -11.30
C ILE A 124 3.33 -5.87 -10.30
N TYR A 125 4.63 -5.68 -10.10
CA TYR A 125 5.44 -6.48 -9.17
C TYR A 125 5.91 -5.63 -8.00
N SER A 126 5.95 -6.24 -6.83
CA SER A 126 6.54 -5.63 -5.64
C SER A 126 7.45 -6.58 -4.90
N SER A 127 8.46 -6.05 -4.23
CA SER A 127 9.27 -6.79 -3.27
C SER A 127 9.42 -6.00 -1.98
N PHE A 128 9.47 -6.70 -0.87
CA PHE A 128 9.60 -6.12 0.45
C PHE A 128 10.61 -6.89 1.32
N SER A 129 11.14 -6.21 2.30
CA SER A 129 11.81 -6.78 3.46
C SER A 129 11.51 -5.86 4.63
N GLU A 130 10.78 -6.38 5.58
CA GLU A 130 10.33 -5.63 6.74
C GLU A 130 10.58 -6.42 8.03
N ASN A 131 10.31 -5.80 9.16
CA ASN A 131 10.33 -6.44 10.46
C ASN A 131 9.26 -5.79 11.33
N MET A 132 8.27 -6.56 11.69
CA MET A 132 7.28 -6.23 12.70
C MET A 132 7.70 -6.91 14.02
N ASN A 133 8.38 -6.15 14.91
CA ASN A 133 8.77 -6.67 16.23
C ASN A 133 7.54 -6.74 17.15
N ALA A 134 6.57 -7.55 16.77
CA ALA A 134 5.32 -7.69 17.48
C ALA A 134 5.48 -8.49 18.77
N THR A 135 4.86 -8.00 19.84
CA THR A 135 4.68 -8.76 21.07
C THR A 135 3.33 -9.52 21.04
N SER A 136 3.09 -10.38 22.02
CA SER A 136 1.79 -11.05 22.16
C SER A 136 0.61 -10.09 22.47
N LYS A 137 0.88 -8.80 22.64
CA LYS A 137 -0.13 -7.76 22.88
C LYS A 137 -0.39 -6.90 21.65
N THR A 138 0.35 -7.13 20.57
CA THR A 138 0.23 -6.38 19.33
C THR A 138 -0.95 -6.89 18.52
N SER A 139 -1.71 -5.96 17.98
CA SER A 139 -2.68 -6.21 16.92
C SER A 139 -2.30 -5.30 15.75
N ALA A 140 -1.67 -5.87 14.74
CA ALA A 140 -1.16 -5.17 13.56
C ALA A 140 -0.87 -6.17 12.44
N TRP A 141 -0.84 -5.67 11.20
CA TRP A 141 -0.43 -6.44 10.02
C TRP A 141 0.28 -5.57 8.99
N ALA A 142 1.26 -6.18 8.32
CA ALA A 142 1.90 -5.58 7.15
C ALA A 142 1.07 -5.88 5.92
N ALA A 143 0.75 -4.83 5.15
CA ALA A 143 -0.12 -4.94 4.00
C ALA A 143 0.21 -3.95 2.89
N TYR A 144 -0.16 -4.35 1.67
CA TYR A 144 -0.50 -3.42 0.61
C TYR A 144 -1.94 -2.97 0.82
N ASP A 145 -2.18 -1.70 0.59
CA ASP A 145 -3.48 -1.08 0.53
C ASP A 145 -3.65 -0.51 -0.88
N ILE A 146 -4.55 -1.10 -1.66
CA ILE A 146 -4.69 -0.87 -3.08
C ILE A 146 -6.06 -0.27 -3.35
N TRP A 147 -6.05 0.97 -3.78
CA TRP A 147 -7.25 1.71 -4.11
C TRP A 147 -7.51 1.64 -5.62
N LEU A 148 -8.76 1.29 -5.97
CA LEU A 148 -9.18 1.12 -7.34
C LEU A 148 -10.24 2.16 -7.70
N GLY A 149 -10.08 2.74 -8.89
CA GLY A 149 -11.02 3.62 -9.54
C GLY A 149 -11.80 2.91 -10.64
N GLN A 150 -12.71 3.65 -11.30
CA GLN A 150 -13.49 3.16 -12.44
C GLN A 150 -12.86 3.61 -13.75
N GLY A 151 -12.28 2.68 -14.49
CA GLY A 151 -11.57 2.96 -15.74
C GLY A 151 -10.40 3.92 -15.50
N SER A 152 -10.44 5.09 -16.10
CA SER A 152 -9.45 6.16 -15.91
C SER A 152 -9.84 7.22 -14.87
N SER A 153 -10.98 7.05 -14.18
CA SER A 153 -11.43 7.94 -13.11
C SER A 153 -11.05 7.40 -11.73
N ALA A 154 -10.67 8.27 -10.81
CA ALA A 154 -10.48 7.93 -9.40
C ALA A 154 -11.80 7.73 -8.62
N ASN A 155 -12.96 7.75 -9.29
CA ASN A 155 -14.21 7.33 -8.64
C ASN A 155 -14.03 5.93 -8.07
N TRP A 156 -14.21 5.83 -6.78
CA TRP A 156 -13.94 4.59 -6.04
C TRP A 156 -14.72 3.39 -6.57
N SER A 157 -14.05 2.30 -6.84
CA SER A 157 -14.64 1.03 -7.26
C SER A 157 -14.34 -0.12 -6.31
N GLY A 158 -13.35 0.02 -5.45
CA GLY A 158 -12.99 -1.00 -4.47
C GLY A 158 -11.67 -0.72 -3.77
N GLU A 159 -11.47 -1.42 -2.66
CA GLU A 159 -10.24 -1.46 -1.89
C GLU A 159 -9.82 -2.92 -1.76
N VAL A 160 -8.56 -3.18 -2.05
CA VAL A 160 -7.97 -4.52 -1.96
C VAL A 160 -6.74 -4.44 -1.09
N MET A 161 -6.70 -5.25 -0.04
CA MET A 161 -5.50 -5.44 0.75
C MET A 161 -4.78 -6.72 0.39
N ILE A 162 -3.45 -6.72 0.54
CA ILE A 162 -2.63 -7.93 0.45
C ILE A 162 -1.81 -8.02 1.73
N GLN A 163 -2.21 -8.89 2.64
CA GLN A 163 -1.60 -9.07 3.96
C GLN A 163 -0.66 -10.26 3.97
N HIS A 164 0.58 -10.06 4.40
CA HIS A 164 1.62 -11.11 4.38
C HIS A 164 2.33 -11.31 5.73
N ASP A 165 2.25 -10.37 6.66
CA ASP A 165 2.74 -10.53 8.04
C ASP A 165 1.72 -9.95 9.02
N PHE A 166 1.43 -10.66 10.11
CA PHE A 166 0.38 -10.27 11.04
C PHE A 166 0.67 -10.78 12.46
N ALA A 167 0.45 -9.91 13.45
CA ALA A 167 0.56 -10.21 14.88
C ALA A 167 -0.76 -10.65 15.49
N ASP A 168 -1.87 -10.32 14.85
CA ASP A 168 -3.21 -10.77 15.21
C ASP A 168 -3.99 -11.08 13.94
N ASN A 169 -4.60 -12.26 13.92
CA ASN A 169 -5.41 -12.74 12.81
C ASN A 169 -6.87 -12.37 13.03
N GLY A 170 -7.20 -11.09 12.94
CA GLY A 170 -8.61 -10.66 12.95
C GLY A 170 -9.48 -11.59 12.10
N ALA A 171 -10.66 -11.94 12.61
CA ALA A 171 -11.59 -12.79 11.89
C ALA A 171 -12.05 -12.09 10.60
N CYS A 172 -11.93 -12.78 9.47
CA CYS A 172 -12.50 -12.36 8.19
C CYS A 172 -13.47 -13.43 7.68
N THR A 173 -14.40 -13.04 6.84
CA THR A 173 -15.23 -14.01 6.12
C THR A 173 -14.39 -14.60 4.99
N PHE A 174 -14.12 -15.89 5.05
CA PHE A 174 -13.40 -16.61 3.99
C PHE A 174 -14.26 -16.73 2.74
N GLU A 175 -13.74 -16.37 1.59
CA GLU A 175 -14.42 -16.39 0.31
C GLU A 175 -13.86 -17.46 -0.65
N ALA A 176 -12.54 -17.47 -0.82
CA ALA A 176 -11.89 -18.32 -1.81
C ALA A 176 -10.41 -18.53 -1.50
N THR A 177 -9.79 -19.44 -2.25
CA THR A 177 -8.34 -19.64 -2.28
C THR A 177 -7.87 -19.59 -3.73
N ALA A 178 -6.74 -18.92 -3.97
CA ALA A 178 -6.11 -18.86 -5.29
C ALA A 178 -4.58 -18.87 -5.17
N THR A 179 -3.91 -19.25 -6.27
CA THR A 179 -2.46 -19.36 -6.32
C THR A 179 -1.92 -18.36 -7.34
N PHE A 180 -0.92 -17.58 -6.93
CA PHE A 180 -0.29 -16.53 -7.75
C PHE A 180 1.23 -16.64 -7.69
N GLY A 181 1.91 -15.99 -8.64
CA GLY A 181 3.37 -15.99 -8.77
C GLY A 181 3.86 -16.89 -9.90
N GLY A 182 5.16 -17.25 -9.86
CA GLY A 182 5.81 -18.05 -10.91
C GLY A 182 6.35 -17.22 -12.07
N SER A 183 6.09 -15.92 -12.11
CA SER A 183 6.65 -14.99 -13.10
C SER A 183 7.45 -13.89 -12.43
N GLY A 184 8.38 -13.25 -13.15
CA GLY A 184 9.17 -12.13 -12.64
C GLY A 184 10.03 -12.43 -11.40
N GLY A 185 10.29 -13.72 -11.09
CA GLY A 185 11.01 -14.14 -9.90
C GLY A 185 10.16 -14.16 -8.60
N VAL A 186 8.85 -13.98 -8.72
CA VAL A 186 7.90 -14.09 -7.61
C VAL A 186 7.64 -15.56 -7.33
N PRO A 187 7.80 -16.05 -6.08
CA PRO A 187 7.46 -17.42 -5.72
C PRO A 187 5.98 -17.73 -5.98
N VAL A 188 5.70 -18.99 -6.30
CA VAL A 188 4.31 -19.45 -6.37
C VAL A 188 3.78 -19.60 -4.94
N GLN A 189 2.72 -18.88 -4.62
CA GLN A 189 2.12 -18.86 -3.29
C GLN A 189 0.61 -18.98 -3.37
N THR A 190 0.03 -19.68 -2.40
CA THR A 190 -1.42 -19.81 -2.24
C THR A 190 -1.91 -18.80 -1.24
N TRP A 191 -2.94 -18.04 -1.61
CA TRP A 191 -3.53 -16.96 -0.84
C TRP A 191 -4.99 -17.25 -0.54
N ASN A 192 -5.41 -16.88 0.64
CA ASN A 192 -6.82 -16.90 1.02
C ASN A 192 -7.44 -15.53 0.74
N LEU A 193 -8.55 -15.51 0.03
CA LEU A 193 -9.38 -14.32 -0.11
C LEU A 193 -10.34 -14.25 1.08
N CYS A 194 -10.33 -13.12 1.75
CA CYS A 194 -11.25 -12.78 2.81
C CYS A 194 -12.02 -11.52 2.44
N GLN A 195 -13.25 -11.40 2.97
CA GLN A 195 -14.02 -10.16 2.90
C GLN A 195 -14.17 -9.56 4.29
N PHE A 196 -13.87 -8.27 4.42
CA PHE A 196 -14.03 -7.50 5.63
C PHE A 196 -14.85 -6.23 5.34
N GLY A 197 -16.15 -6.29 5.56
CA GLY A 197 -17.05 -5.22 5.12
C GLY A 197 -17.09 -5.09 3.61
N SER A 198 -16.61 -3.97 3.08
CA SER A 198 -16.44 -3.73 1.63
C SER A 198 -15.03 -3.99 1.11
N GLU A 199 -14.09 -4.31 1.99
CA GLU A 199 -12.70 -4.58 1.64
C GLU A 199 -12.52 -6.03 1.23
N LEU A 200 -11.69 -6.27 0.24
CA LEU A 200 -11.24 -7.58 -0.20
C LEU A 200 -9.78 -7.77 0.25
N VAL A 201 -9.52 -8.83 0.98
CA VAL A 201 -8.21 -9.05 1.60
C VAL A 201 -7.63 -10.38 1.13
N TRP A 202 -6.57 -10.32 0.32
CA TRP A 202 -5.71 -11.46 0.09
C TRP A 202 -4.79 -11.64 1.28
N LYS A 203 -4.86 -12.82 1.91
CA LYS A 203 -4.10 -13.11 3.11
C LYS A 203 -3.21 -14.33 2.91
N LEU A 204 -1.93 -14.18 3.18
CA LEU A 204 -1.01 -15.31 3.19
C LEU A 204 -1.33 -16.22 4.39
N PRO A 205 -1.31 -17.57 4.24
CA PRO A 205 -1.58 -18.48 5.36
C PRO A 205 -0.58 -18.40 6.50
N SER A 206 0.64 -17.93 6.23
CA SER A 206 1.74 -17.81 7.20
C SER A 206 2.47 -16.49 7.01
N ASN A 207 3.04 -15.97 8.09
CA ASN A 207 3.80 -14.73 8.09
C ASN A 207 5.05 -14.81 7.20
N GLU A 208 5.29 -13.75 6.44
CA GLU A 208 6.45 -13.59 5.59
C GLU A 208 6.96 -12.16 5.71
N GLN A 209 8.20 -11.99 6.20
CA GLN A 209 8.84 -10.68 6.40
C GLN A 209 9.76 -10.28 5.26
N VAL A 210 10.06 -11.19 4.37
CA VAL A 210 10.86 -10.95 3.17
C VAL A 210 10.23 -11.70 2.02
N GLY A 211 9.76 -10.97 1.01
CA GLY A 211 9.07 -11.61 -0.10
C GLY A 211 8.88 -10.70 -1.30
N SER A 212 8.08 -11.23 -2.22
CA SER A 212 7.63 -10.51 -3.42
C SER A 212 6.22 -10.94 -3.80
N VAL A 213 5.48 -10.00 -4.41
CA VAL A 213 4.08 -10.19 -4.78
C VAL A 213 3.88 -9.81 -6.23
N ASP A 214 3.18 -10.66 -6.98
CA ASP A 214 2.64 -10.36 -8.31
C ASP A 214 1.21 -9.83 -8.13
N ILE A 215 1.10 -8.52 -8.05
CA ILE A 215 -0.15 -7.84 -7.69
C ILE A 215 -1.18 -7.90 -8.81
N LEU A 216 -0.76 -7.75 -10.06
CA LEU A 216 -1.70 -7.64 -11.19
C LEU A 216 -2.57 -8.88 -11.39
N PRO A 217 -2.06 -10.12 -11.36
CA PRO A 217 -2.90 -11.30 -11.43
C PRO A 217 -3.90 -11.42 -10.28
N MET A 218 -3.54 -10.96 -9.08
CA MET A 218 -4.44 -10.96 -7.91
C MET A 218 -5.63 -10.03 -8.14
N LEU A 219 -5.39 -8.82 -8.64
CA LEU A 219 -6.46 -7.87 -8.99
C LEU A 219 -7.32 -8.36 -10.16
N ARG A 220 -6.71 -8.91 -11.20
CA ARG A 220 -7.42 -9.47 -12.35
C ARG A 220 -8.27 -10.69 -11.99
N TRP A 221 -7.80 -11.49 -11.05
CA TRP A 221 -8.58 -12.61 -10.54
C TRP A 221 -9.88 -12.11 -9.88
N LEU A 222 -9.81 -11.07 -9.07
CA LEU A 222 -10.99 -10.46 -8.44
C LEU A 222 -11.99 -9.92 -9.49
N VAL A 223 -11.49 -9.31 -10.56
CA VAL A 223 -12.33 -8.84 -11.67
C VAL A 223 -13.00 -10.03 -12.38
N THR A 224 -12.25 -11.07 -12.73
CA THR A 224 -12.78 -12.23 -13.46
C THR A 224 -13.76 -13.07 -12.66
N HIS A 225 -13.70 -13.00 -11.33
CA HIS A 225 -14.62 -13.70 -10.44
C HIS A 225 -15.76 -12.82 -9.92
N GLY A 226 -15.87 -11.57 -10.43
CA GLY A 226 -16.98 -10.69 -10.12
C GLY A 226 -16.93 -9.97 -8.77
N TYR A 227 -15.80 -10.04 -8.07
CA TYR A 227 -15.57 -9.29 -6.83
C TYR A 227 -15.30 -7.79 -7.09
N LEU A 228 -14.75 -7.48 -8.26
CA LEU A 228 -14.48 -6.11 -8.70
C LEU A 228 -15.14 -5.83 -10.05
N PRO A 229 -15.50 -4.57 -10.34
CA PRO A 229 -15.99 -4.18 -11.65
C PRO A 229 -15.02 -4.49 -12.79
N ALA A 230 -15.54 -4.88 -13.95
CA ALA A 230 -14.72 -5.21 -15.13
C ALA A 230 -13.86 -4.04 -15.63
N ASN A 231 -14.26 -2.80 -15.35
CA ASN A 231 -13.55 -1.59 -15.72
C ASN A 231 -12.70 -1.02 -14.57
N SER A 232 -12.31 -1.83 -13.59
CA SER A 232 -11.44 -1.37 -12.49
C SER A 232 -10.11 -0.85 -13.02
N GLY A 233 -9.67 0.27 -12.45
CA GLY A 233 -8.37 0.89 -12.73
C GLY A 233 -7.56 1.09 -11.45
N LEU A 234 -6.26 1.00 -11.53
CA LEU A 234 -5.36 1.25 -10.42
C LEU A 234 -5.28 2.75 -10.15
N TRP A 235 -5.67 3.15 -8.95
CA TRP A 235 -5.58 4.53 -8.49
C TRP A 235 -4.36 4.75 -7.61
N ALA A 236 -4.24 4.00 -6.51
CA ALA A 236 -3.12 4.13 -5.60
C ALA A 236 -2.71 2.77 -5.00
N ILE A 237 -1.44 2.65 -4.64
CA ILE A 237 -0.93 1.57 -3.82
C ILE A 237 -0.15 2.19 -2.66
N GLY A 238 -0.52 1.83 -1.44
CA GLY A 238 0.22 2.02 -0.22
C GLY A 238 0.88 0.72 0.23
N TYR A 239 1.99 0.80 0.98
CA TYR A 239 2.59 -0.33 1.67
C TYR A 239 3.06 0.11 3.05
N GLY A 240 2.66 -0.62 4.07
CA GLY A 240 3.00 -0.33 5.46
C GLY A 240 2.31 -1.24 6.45
N TRP A 241 2.03 -0.72 7.62
CA TRP A 241 1.39 -1.49 8.69
C TRP A 241 0.08 -0.85 9.12
N GLU A 242 -0.99 -1.63 9.11
CA GLU A 242 -2.17 -1.28 9.87
C GLU A 242 -1.94 -1.64 11.33
N ILE A 243 -2.05 -0.64 12.20
CA ILE A 243 -1.78 -0.80 13.63
C ILE A 243 -3.04 -0.47 14.42
N CYS A 244 -3.61 -1.50 15.07
CA CYS A 244 -4.75 -1.37 15.96
C CYS A 244 -4.31 -1.13 17.40
N SER A 245 -3.27 -1.87 17.84
CA SER A 245 -2.77 -1.81 19.22
C SER A 245 -1.33 -2.31 19.31
N THR A 246 -0.56 -1.75 20.23
CA THR A 246 0.73 -2.31 20.69
C THR A 246 0.68 -2.73 22.15
N GLY A 247 -0.53 -2.86 22.71
CA GLY A 247 -0.72 -3.17 24.12
C GLY A 247 -0.24 -2.10 25.08
N GLY A 248 -0.08 -0.85 24.61
CA GLY A 248 0.43 0.27 25.39
C GLY A 248 1.94 0.26 25.59
N VAL A 249 2.69 -0.53 24.83
CA VAL A 249 4.17 -0.54 24.84
C VAL A 249 4.73 0.05 23.56
N ASN A 250 5.99 0.50 23.62
CA ASN A 250 6.67 1.01 22.42
C ASN A 250 7.09 -0.15 21.53
N GLU A 251 6.52 -0.25 20.35
CA GLU A 251 6.90 -1.22 19.33
C GLU A 251 7.48 -0.56 18.10
N LYS A 252 8.34 -1.31 17.40
CA LYS A 252 9.01 -0.84 16.18
C LYS A 252 8.58 -1.67 14.99
N PHE A 253 8.14 -0.99 13.95
CA PHE A 253 7.84 -1.52 12.65
C PHE A 253 8.87 -0.94 11.68
N GLN A 254 9.62 -1.78 10.98
CA GLN A 254 10.74 -1.33 10.18
C GLN A 254 10.70 -1.89 8.77
N LEU A 255 10.70 -1.01 7.78
CA LEU A 255 10.92 -1.35 6.39
C LEU A 255 12.42 -1.26 6.09
N ASN A 256 13.00 -2.38 5.64
CA ASN A 256 14.41 -2.49 5.29
C ASN A 256 14.63 -2.31 3.80
N ARG A 257 13.68 -2.76 2.98
CA ARG A 257 13.68 -2.63 1.52
C ARG A 257 12.24 -2.69 0.99
N PHE A 258 11.96 -1.86 0.02
CA PHE A 258 10.70 -1.89 -0.71
C PHE A 258 10.90 -1.42 -2.15
N SER A 259 10.24 -2.10 -3.06
CA SER A 259 10.13 -1.68 -4.45
C SER A 259 8.77 -2.07 -5.00
N ILE A 260 8.30 -1.28 -5.97
CA ILE A 260 7.13 -1.61 -6.77
C ILE A 260 7.40 -1.18 -8.20
N THR A 261 7.19 -2.08 -9.14
CA THR A 261 7.43 -1.85 -10.56
C THR A 261 6.16 -2.13 -11.34
N THR A 262 5.73 -1.17 -12.13
CA THR A 262 4.64 -1.33 -13.10
C THR A 262 5.22 -1.32 -14.50
N THR A 263 4.75 -2.23 -15.34
CA THR A 263 5.07 -2.27 -16.77
C THR A 263 3.79 -2.06 -17.56
N PRO A 264 3.71 -1.07 -18.43
CA PRO A 264 2.56 -0.90 -19.31
C PRO A 264 2.54 -1.99 -20.39
N VAL A 265 1.37 -2.24 -20.94
CA VAL A 265 1.24 -3.03 -22.17
C VAL A 265 1.89 -2.24 -23.32
N SER A 266 2.79 -2.87 -24.05
CA SER A 266 3.38 -2.25 -25.24
C SER A 266 2.28 -1.97 -26.27
N PRO A 267 2.22 -0.77 -26.85
CA PRO A 267 1.35 -0.54 -28.01
C PRO A 267 1.68 -1.59 -29.09
N GLU A 268 0.66 -2.28 -29.59
CA GLU A 268 0.84 -3.21 -30.71
C GLU A 268 1.42 -2.43 -31.89
N ALA A 269 2.56 -2.89 -32.42
CA ALA A 269 3.16 -2.25 -33.60
C ALA A 269 2.13 -2.26 -34.73
N PRO A 270 1.92 -1.13 -35.44
CA PRO A 270 0.97 -1.09 -36.54
C PRO A 270 1.25 -2.26 -37.50
N GLN A 271 0.27 -3.12 -37.71
CA GLN A 271 0.40 -4.20 -38.67
C GLN A 271 0.69 -3.56 -40.04
N ALA A 272 1.81 -3.95 -40.63
CA ALA A 272 2.15 -3.51 -41.96
C ALA A 272 0.99 -3.89 -42.89
N PRO A 273 0.52 -2.97 -43.78
CA PRO A 273 -0.58 -3.26 -44.67
C PRO A 273 -0.23 -4.52 -45.45
N SER A 274 -1.12 -5.51 -45.42
CA SER A 274 -0.97 -6.73 -46.20
C SER A 274 -0.85 -6.34 -47.65
N ARG A 275 0.29 -6.62 -48.26
CA ARG A 275 0.43 -6.44 -49.74
C ARG A 275 -0.61 -7.34 -50.37
N ALA A 276 -1.64 -6.73 -50.96
CA ALA A 276 -2.54 -7.43 -51.85
C ALA A 276 -1.69 -8.03 -52.98
N ALA A 277 -1.70 -9.35 -53.08
CA ALA A 277 -1.14 -10.05 -54.20
C ALA A 277 -2.00 -9.69 -55.43
N GLY A 278 -1.40 -8.93 -56.38
CA GLY A 278 -1.95 -8.68 -57.71
C GLY A 278 -1.67 -9.85 -58.63
#